data_3857b9d1bd71522396c6ea1a8da58ee8
#
_entry.id   3857b9d1bd71522396c6ea1a8da58ee8
#
_cell.length_a   1.000
_cell.length_b   1.000
_cell.length_c   1.000
_cell.angle_alpha   90.00
_cell.angle_beta   90.00
_cell.angle_gamma   90.00
#
_symmetry.space_group_name_H-M   'P 1'
#
loop_
_entity.id
_entity.type
_entity.pdbx_description
1 polymer ?
#
loop_
_entity_poly.entity_id
_entity_poly.type
_entity_poly.pdbx_seq_one_letter_code
_entity_poly.pdbx_strand_id
1 'polypeptide(L)'
;MGRLIEISPLQDVVNKINAKADFTHNINNTRLERYTVSTQSILKTANPSLFSKNTWQIVDDAFNSDHELFGGWLSEDNIYFLDYGLSVSDLKEAMKIAKFNEQLAIYDNVSQKVIDVA
;
A
#
# COMPACT_ATOMS: atom_id res chain seq x y z
N MET A 1 -8.96 25.74 26.14
CA MET A 1 -9.04 25.56 24.69
C MET A 1 -8.35 24.28 24.28
N GLY A 2 -9.07 23.39 23.63
CA GLY A 2 -8.50 22.16 23.15
C GLY A 2 -7.51 22.41 22.02
N ARG A 3 -6.35 21.78 22.12
CA ARG A 3 -5.38 21.78 21.05
C ARG A 3 -5.63 20.57 20.17
N LEU A 4 -5.77 20.77 18.88
CA LEU A 4 -5.83 19.66 17.94
C LEU A 4 -4.45 18.99 17.90
N ILE A 5 -4.42 17.71 18.26
CA ILE A 5 -3.21 16.91 18.12
C ILE A 5 -3.24 16.35 16.70
N GLU A 6 -2.37 16.89 15.85
CA GLU A 6 -2.19 16.35 14.50
C GLU A 6 -1.35 15.09 14.59
N ILE A 7 -1.88 13.98 14.07
CA ILE A 7 -1.10 12.77 13.89
C ILE A 7 -0.28 12.97 12.62
N SER A 8 1.04 12.85 12.72
CA SER A 8 1.91 12.94 11.54
C SER A 8 1.53 11.87 10.52
N PRO A 9 1.76 12.08 9.22
CA PRO A 9 1.49 11.06 8.21
C PRO A 9 2.10 9.71 8.54
N LEU A 10 3.30 9.69 9.07
CA LEU A 10 3.98 8.46 9.47
C LEU A 10 3.22 7.74 10.59
N GLN A 11 2.80 8.47 11.62
CA GLN A 11 2.01 7.91 12.72
C GLN A 11 0.66 7.37 12.22
N ASP A 12 0.02 8.09 11.33
CA ASP A 12 -1.26 7.67 10.75
C ASP A 12 -1.13 6.33 10.02
N VAL A 13 -0.09 6.17 9.22
CA VAL A 13 0.18 4.91 8.51
C VAL A 13 0.49 3.78 9.48
N VAL A 14 1.30 4.04 10.51
CA VAL A 14 1.58 3.04 11.55
C VAL A 14 0.28 2.59 12.23
N ASN A 15 -0.60 3.52 12.55
CA ASN A 15 -1.88 3.22 13.17
C ASN A 15 -2.76 2.35 12.25
N LYS A 16 -2.77 2.63 10.95
CA LYS A 16 -3.51 1.83 9.97
C LYS A 16 -2.98 0.41 9.88
N ILE A 17 -1.67 0.23 9.87
CA ILE A 17 -1.04 -1.09 9.85
C ILE A 17 -1.42 -1.88 11.11
N ASN A 18 -1.34 -1.26 12.28
CA ASN A 18 -1.69 -1.90 13.54
C ASN A 18 -3.17 -2.30 13.59
N ALA A 19 -4.03 -1.56 12.92
CA ALA A 19 -5.47 -1.84 12.81
C ALA A 19 -5.82 -2.79 11.66
N LYS A 20 -4.85 -3.27 10.89
CA LYS A 20 -5.06 -4.08 9.67
C LYS A 20 -5.95 -3.36 8.66
N ALA A 21 -5.85 -2.04 8.59
CA ALA A 21 -6.65 -1.22 7.68
C ALA A 21 -6.01 -1.13 6.30
N ASP A 22 -6.84 -1.03 5.27
CA ASP A 22 -6.38 -0.77 3.93
C ASP A 22 -5.94 0.70 3.83
N PHE A 23 -4.82 0.94 3.14
CA PHE A 23 -4.36 2.29 2.88
C PHE A 23 -3.48 2.34 1.64
N THR A 24 -3.38 3.54 1.06
CA THR A 24 -2.40 3.86 0.03
C THR A 24 -1.79 5.20 0.40
N HIS A 25 -0.47 5.23 0.57
CA HIS A 25 0.29 6.45 0.82
C HIS A 25 1.07 6.83 -0.44
N ASN A 26 0.85 8.06 -0.91
CA ASN A 26 1.54 8.60 -2.07
C ASN A 26 2.85 9.23 -1.61
N ILE A 27 3.96 8.51 -1.76
CA ILE A 27 5.26 8.89 -1.21
C ILE A 27 5.78 10.18 -1.87
N ASN A 28 5.72 10.25 -3.19
CA ASN A 28 6.34 11.33 -3.96
C ASN A 28 5.33 12.36 -4.47
N ASN A 29 4.14 12.40 -3.89
CA ASN A 29 3.09 13.31 -4.27
C ASN A 29 2.78 13.24 -5.78
N THR A 30 2.88 12.04 -6.35
CA THR A 30 2.59 11.75 -7.74
C THR A 30 1.09 11.86 -7.98
N ARG A 31 0.68 12.28 -9.16
CA ARG A 31 -0.72 12.27 -9.54
C ARG A 31 -1.24 10.83 -9.55
N LEU A 32 -2.28 10.55 -8.76
CA LEU A 32 -2.88 9.22 -8.73
C LEU A 32 -3.70 8.99 -10.00
N GLU A 33 -3.35 7.91 -10.71
CA GLU A 33 -4.04 7.47 -11.89
C GLU A 33 -5.10 6.42 -11.55
N ARG A 34 -5.74 5.87 -12.57
CA ARG A 34 -6.85 4.95 -12.35
C ARG A 34 -6.46 3.64 -11.66
N TYR A 35 -5.31 3.07 -12.05
CA TYR A 35 -4.92 1.75 -11.54
C TYR A 35 -3.73 1.83 -10.59
N THR A 36 -3.82 1.07 -9.50
CA THR A 36 -2.71 0.87 -8.57
C THR A 36 -2.18 -0.55 -8.74
N VAL A 37 -0.88 -0.66 -8.98
CA VAL A 37 -0.22 -1.94 -9.22
C VAL A 37 0.90 -2.12 -8.20
N SER A 38 0.88 -3.23 -7.47
CA SER A 38 1.99 -3.59 -6.58
C SER A 38 3.19 -4.03 -7.39
N THR A 39 4.36 -3.53 -7.05
CA THR A 39 5.62 -3.87 -7.73
C THR A 39 6.55 -4.66 -6.84
N GLN A 40 6.41 -4.54 -5.52
CA GLN A 40 7.28 -5.22 -4.58
C GLN A 40 6.53 -5.46 -3.28
N SER A 41 6.43 -6.71 -2.85
CA SER A 41 5.93 -7.04 -1.53
C SER A 41 7.03 -6.82 -0.50
N ILE A 42 6.76 -5.97 0.49
CA ILE A 42 7.67 -5.71 1.60
C ILE A 42 7.49 -6.77 2.65
N LEU A 43 6.23 -7.10 2.93
CA LEU A 43 5.86 -7.94 4.04
C LEU A 43 4.49 -8.54 3.82
N LYS A 44 4.34 -9.78 4.31
CA LYS A 44 3.04 -10.45 4.29
C LYS A 44 2.91 -11.28 5.56
N THR A 45 1.81 -11.12 6.30
CA THR A 45 1.63 -11.78 7.59
C THR A 45 0.17 -11.97 7.98
N ALA A 46 -0.10 -13.05 8.71
CA ALA A 46 -1.38 -13.27 9.36
C ALA A 46 -1.55 -12.48 10.66
N ASN A 47 -0.46 -11.94 11.23
CA ASN A 47 -0.50 -11.23 12.50
C ASN A 47 0.41 -10.00 12.50
N PRO A 48 -0.10 -8.83 12.05
CA PRO A 48 0.68 -7.60 12.02
C PRO A 48 1.24 -7.17 13.38
N SER A 49 0.62 -7.58 14.47
CA SER A 49 1.09 -7.20 15.81
C SER A 49 2.48 -7.74 16.11
N LEU A 50 2.93 -8.79 15.40
CA LEU A 50 4.29 -9.31 15.53
C LEU A 50 5.35 -8.36 14.99
N PHE A 51 4.94 -7.30 14.28
CA PHE A 51 5.88 -6.32 13.74
C PHE A 51 5.98 -5.05 14.54
N SER A 52 5.33 -4.97 15.68
CA SER A 52 5.23 -3.72 16.45
C SER A 52 6.58 -3.00 16.62
N LYS A 53 7.68 -3.73 16.69
CA LYS A 53 9.02 -3.14 16.79
C LYS A 53 9.57 -2.67 15.45
N ASN A 54 9.15 -3.31 14.34
CA ASN A 54 9.67 -3.03 13.00
C ASN A 54 8.75 -2.16 12.16
N THR A 55 7.51 -1.97 12.59
CA THR A 55 6.53 -1.20 11.83
C THR A 55 7.01 0.23 11.56
N TRP A 56 7.54 0.90 12.60
CA TRP A 56 8.08 2.25 12.45
C TRP A 56 9.23 2.30 11.44
N GLN A 57 10.13 1.33 11.50
CA GLN A 57 11.27 1.27 10.57
C GLN A 57 10.79 1.03 9.13
N ILE A 58 9.85 0.13 8.94
CA ILE A 58 9.27 -0.16 7.62
C ILE A 58 8.61 1.10 7.03
N VAL A 59 7.82 1.79 7.83
CA VAL A 59 7.13 3.02 7.39
C VAL A 59 8.14 4.13 7.12
N ASP A 60 9.12 4.31 7.99
CA ASP A 60 10.17 5.31 7.79
C ASP A 60 10.96 5.05 6.51
N ASP A 61 11.36 3.82 6.27
CA ASP A 61 12.05 3.42 5.04
C ASP A 61 11.18 3.70 3.81
N ALA A 62 9.89 3.39 3.87
CA ALA A 62 8.96 3.64 2.78
C ALA A 62 8.83 5.13 2.48
N PHE A 63 8.70 5.97 3.49
CA PHE A 63 8.55 7.41 3.32
C PHE A 63 9.80 8.07 2.73
N ASN A 64 10.96 7.48 2.94
CA ASN A 64 12.24 7.96 2.42
C ASN A 64 12.69 7.24 1.14
N SER A 65 11.85 6.38 0.58
CA SER A 65 12.17 5.61 -0.63
C SER A 65 11.89 6.40 -1.90
N ASP A 66 12.37 5.87 -3.03
CA ASP A 66 12.11 6.40 -4.37
C ASP A 66 10.84 5.81 -5.00
N HIS A 67 10.11 4.98 -4.27
CA HIS A 67 8.87 4.40 -4.78
C HIS A 67 7.75 5.43 -4.85
N GLU A 68 6.78 5.23 -5.74
CA GLU A 68 5.64 6.13 -5.86
C GLU A 68 4.63 5.93 -4.74
N LEU A 69 4.26 4.68 -4.49
CA LEU A 69 3.19 4.33 -3.57
C LEU A 69 3.66 3.32 -2.53
N PHE A 70 3.12 3.44 -1.34
CA PHE A 70 3.24 2.48 -0.27
C PHE A 70 1.84 2.12 0.21
N GLY A 71 1.49 0.86 0.19
CA GLY A 71 0.15 0.43 0.53
C GLY A 71 0.09 -0.76 1.46
N GLY A 72 -1.04 -0.86 2.14
CA GLY A 72 -1.37 -2.01 2.97
C GLY A 72 -2.78 -2.48 2.70
N TRP A 73 -3.00 -3.77 2.77
CA TRP A 73 -4.33 -4.34 2.58
C TRP A 73 -4.47 -5.71 3.24
N LEU A 74 -5.70 -6.01 3.64
CA LEU A 74 -6.05 -7.27 4.26
C LEU A 74 -6.76 -8.15 3.24
N SER A 75 -6.23 -9.37 3.05
CA SER A 75 -6.84 -10.34 2.13
C SER A 75 -8.02 -11.06 2.79
N GLU A 76 -8.79 -11.78 1.97
CA GLU A 76 -9.89 -12.63 2.44
C GLU A 76 -9.40 -13.72 3.39
N ASP A 77 -8.17 -14.18 3.22
CA ASP A 77 -7.53 -15.18 4.08
C ASP A 77 -6.97 -14.61 5.38
N ASN A 78 -7.30 -13.35 5.70
CA ASN A 78 -6.83 -12.66 6.88
C ASN A 78 -5.30 -12.49 6.92
N ILE A 79 -4.69 -12.37 5.73
CA ILE A 79 -3.26 -12.06 5.58
C ILE A 79 -3.14 -10.58 5.25
N TYR A 80 -2.31 -9.87 6.00
CA TYR A 80 -2.05 -8.46 5.77
C TYR A 80 -0.78 -8.29 4.94
N PHE A 81 -0.90 -7.46 3.90
CA PHE A 81 0.20 -7.20 2.95
C PHE A 81 0.65 -5.75 3.05
N LEU A 82 1.96 -5.54 2.99
CA LEU A 82 2.57 -4.23 2.79
C LEU A 82 3.36 -4.28 1.49
N ASP A 83 3.05 -3.37 0.58
CA ASP A 83 3.61 -3.35 -0.76
C ASP A 83 4.06 -1.97 -1.18
N TYR A 84 5.09 -1.91 -2.02
CA TYR A 84 5.34 -0.75 -2.87
C TYR A 84 4.57 -0.89 -4.17
N GLY A 85 4.20 0.22 -4.78
CA GLY A 85 3.42 0.18 -6.01
C GLY A 85 3.61 1.39 -6.91
N LEU A 86 2.97 1.30 -8.06
CA LEU A 86 2.92 2.34 -9.07
C LEU A 86 1.48 2.72 -9.37
N SER A 87 1.28 3.97 -9.78
CA SER A 87 0.01 4.48 -10.27
C SER A 87 0.06 4.53 -11.78
N VAL A 88 -0.90 3.89 -12.45
CA VAL A 88 -0.90 3.68 -13.90
C VAL A 88 -2.27 4.03 -14.48
N SER A 89 -2.30 4.77 -15.59
CA SER A 89 -3.56 5.19 -16.21
C SER A 89 -4.16 4.16 -17.16
N ASP A 90 -3.33 3.31 -17.77
CA ASP A 90 -3.74 2.37 -18.79
C ASP A 90 -3.82 0.94 -18.25
N LEU A 91 -4.94 0.25 -18.52
CA LEU A 91 -5.15 -1.11 -18.04
C LEU A 91 -4.13 -2.11 -18.62
N LYS A 92 -3.79 -2.00 -19.89
CA LYS A 92 -2.79 -2.88 -20.50
C LYS A 92 -1.44 -2.74 -19.85
N GLU A 93 -1.03 -1.51 -19.59
CA GLU A 93 0.23 -1.22 -18.91
C GLU A 93 0.23 -1.76 -17.49
N ALA A 94 -0.87 -1.55 -16.76
CA ALA A 94 -1.04 -2.08 -15.42
C ALA A 94 -0.94 -3.60 -15.39
N MET A 95 -1.58 -4.28 -16.35
CA MET A 95 -1.52 -5.74 -16.46
C MET A 95 -0.11 -6.25 -16.75
N LYS A 96 0.64 -5.56 -17.63
CA LYS A 96 2.04 -5.92 -17.92
C LYS A 96 2.91 -5.79 -16.68
N ILE A 97 2.79 -4.69 -15.95
CA ILE A 97 3.57 -4.44 -14.73
C ILE A 97 3.24 -5.51 -13.69
N ALA A 98 1.97 -5.80 -13.50
CA ALA A 98 1.54 -6.82 -12.53
C ALA A 98 2.10 -8.20 -12.88
N LYS A 99 2.02 -8.60 -14.13
CA LYS A 99 2.56 -9.89 -14.58
C LYS A 99 4.07 -9.96 -14.43
N PHE A 100 4.77 -8.89 -14.78
CA PHE A 100 6.24 -8.84 -14.64
C PHE A 100 6.66 -9.00 -13.17
N ASN A 101 5.89 -8.46 -12.25
CA ASN A 101 6.16 -8.51 -10.81
C ASN A 101 5.44 -9.67 -10.10
N GLU A 102 4.89 -10.61 -10.86
CA GLU A 102 4.19 -11.78 -10.33
C GLU A 102 3.04 -11.43 -9.37
N GLN A 103 2.37 -10.32 -9.64
CA GLN A 103 1.20 -9.91 -8.85
C GLN A 103 -0.07 -10.56 -9.37
N LEU A 104 -0.96 -10.93 -8.45
CA LEU A 104 -2.20 -11.63 -8.77
C LEU A 104 -3.33 -10.69 -9.18
N ALA A 105 -3.24 -9.42 -8.80
CA ALA A 105 -4.31 -8.47 -9.00
C ALA A 105 -3.81 -7.04 -9.08
N ILE A 106 -4.62 -6.17 -9.64
CA ILE A 106 -4.45 -4.72 -9.62
C ILE A 106 -5.70 -4.09 -9.03
N TYR A 107 -5.61 -2.84 -8.57
CA TYR A 107 -6.76 -2.13 -8.00
C TYR A 107 -7.21 -1.00 -8.91
N ASP A 108 -8.51 -0.97 -9.23
CA ASP A 108 -9.15 0.11 -10.00
C ASP A 108 -9.71 1.14 -9.03
N ASN A 109 -9.08 2.31 -8.97
CA ASN A 109 -9.47 3.38 -8.04
C ASN A 109 -10.79 4.05 -8.43
N VAL A 110 -11.21 3.94 -9.68
CA VAL A 110 -12.47 4.54 -10.15
C VAL A 110 -13.65 3.66 -9.77
N SER A 111 -13.59 2.38 -10.10
CA SER A 111 -14.66 1.44 -9.76
C SER A 111 -14.56 0.91 -8.33
N GLN A 112 -13.43 1.14 -7.66
CA GLN A 112 -13.12 0.61 -6.34
C GLN A 112 -13.18 -0.91 -6.29
N LYS A 113 -12.66 -1.54 -7.33
CA LYS A 113 -12.66 -3.01 -7.47
C LYS A 113 -11.27 -3.55 -7.74
N VAL A 114 -11.07 -4.78 -7.28
CA VAL A 114 -9.88 -5.55 -7.60
C VAL A 114 -10.09 -6.21 -8.97
N ILE A 115 -9.07 -6.16 -9.82
CA ILE A 115 -9.06 -6.81 -11.13
C ILE A 115 -8.02 -7.92 -11.09
N ASP A 116 -8.44 -9.15 -11.32
CA ASP A 116 -7.53 -10.30 -11.35
C ASP A 116 -6.66 -10.24 -12.61
N VAL A 117 -5.38 -10.55 -12.44
CA VAL A 117 -4.39 -10.54 -13.52
C VAL A 117 -4.29 -11.88 -14.21
N ALA A 118 -4.51 -12.93 -13.47
CA ALA A 118 -4.43 -14.30 -13.97
C ALA A 118 -5.66 -14.71 -14.76
#